data_a080318072cff1e6b8dde46b5dd2cbfa
#
_entry.id   a080318072cff1e6b8dde46b5dd2cbfa
#
_cell.length_a   1.000
_cell.length_b   1.000
_cell.length_c   1.000
_cell.angle_alpha   90.00
_cell.angle_beta   90.00
_cell.angle_gamma   90.00
#
_symmetry.space_group_name_H-M   'P 1'
#
loop_
_entity.id
_entity.type
_entity.pdbx_description
1 polymer ?
#
loop_
_entity_poly.entity_id
_entity_poly.type
_entity_poly.pdbx_seq_one_letter_code
_entity_poly.pdbx_strand_id
1 'polypeptide(L)'
;MAYIKEIRGHTPEVGEGTFVAETAVIVGDVKIGRDCSIWFNAVLRGDVNSITIGDRTNIQDGAVIHTLYDKSPHPSQTHIGNDVSVGHNATVHGATIEDNCLIGMGSVILDNAVVRSGCIIAAGALVLSGAELEPDSLYAGVPAKKIRDVTPEQREQIIKRTAHDYRLYASWYE
;
A
#
# COMPACT_ATOMS: atom_id res chain seq x y z
N MET A 1 16.70 4.00 14.29
CA MET A 1 16.70 2.94 13.25
C MET A 1 15.34 2.26 13.28
N ALA A 2 14.74 2.02 12.11
CA ALA A 2 13.47 1.30 11.99
C ALA A 2 13.48 -0.05 12.73
N TYR A 3 12.32 -0.49 13.21
CA TYR A 3 12.19 -1.80 13.83
C TYR A 3 11.96 -2.86 12.75
N ILE A 4 13.03 -3.51 12.31
CA ILE A 4 12.98 -4.59 11.32
C ILE A 4 13.31 -5.91 12.04
N LYS A 5 12.38 -6.89 11.97
CA LYS A 5 12.55 -8.13 12.75
C LYS A 5 12.06 -9.37 12.00
N GLU A 6 12.87 -10.41 12.04
CA GLU A 6 12.47 -11.76 11.65
C GLU A 6 11.34 -12.29 12.53
N ILE A 7 10.31 -12.86 11.92
CA ILE A 7 9.22 -13.58 12.59
C ILE A 7 8.99 -14.92 11.88
N ARG A 8 8.99 -16.03 12.64
CA ARG A 8 8.73 -17.39 12.14
C ARG A 8 9.67 -17.83 11.01
N GLY A 9 10.93 -17.38 11.03
CA GLY A 9 11.92 -17.74 10.02
C GLY A 9 11.88 -16.89 8.75
N HIS A 10 11.04 -15.85 8.70
CA HIS A 10 10.98 -14.90 7.59
C HIS A 10 11.60 -13.56 8.02
N THR A 11 12.66 -13.17 7.32
CA THR A 11 13.32 -11.88 7.50
C THR A 11 12.83 -10.91 6.43
N PRO A 12 12.42 -9.69 6.80
CA PRO A 12 12.03 -8.68 5.81
C PRO A 12 13.15 -8.37 4.81
N GLU A 13 12.78 -8.27 3.53
CA GLU A 13 13.66 -7.88 2.44
C GLU A 13 13.30 -6.46 1.98
N VAL A 14 14.29 -5.56 1.95
CA VAL A 14 14.12 -4.17 1.51
C VAL A 14 15.01 -3.89 0.30
N GLY A 15 14.40 -3.48 -0.80
CA GLY A 15 15.08 -3.20 -2.06
C GLY A 15 15.99 -1.98 -1.98
N GLU A 16 16.97 -1.93 -2.88
CA GLU A 16 17.94 -0.85 -3.00
C GLU A 16 17.24 0.51 -3.24
N GLY A 17 17.79 1.59 -2.68
CA GLY A 17 17.25 2.95 -2.82
C GLY A 17 15.95 3.20 -2.03
N THR A 18 15.51 2.25 -1.21
CA THR A 18 14.29 2.39 -0.41
C THR A 18 14.58 3.09 0.91
N PHE A 19 13.91 4.24 1.12
CA PHE A 19 13.91 4.96 2.38
C PHE A 19 13.03 4.26 3.43
N VAL A 20 13.54 4.10 4.64
CA VAL A 20 12.76 3.57 5.78
C VAL A 20 12.93 4.49 6.98
N ALA A 21 11.85 5.17 7.37
CA ALA A 21 11.84 6.08 8.51
C ALA A 21 12.17 5.36 9.82
N GLU A 22 12.85 6.04 10.74
CA GLU A 22 13.38 5.46 11.99
C GLU A 22 12.32 4.85 12.92
N THR A 23 11.06 5.27 12.81
CA THR A 23 9.94 4.75 13.62
C THR A 23 9.05 3.77 12.86
N ALA A 24 9.40 3.41 11.62
CA ALA A 24 8.68 2.38 10.87
C ALA A 24 8.92 0.98 11.48
N VAL A 25 7.90 0.13 11.38
CA VAL A 25 7.94 -1.26 11.85
C VAL A 25 7.73 -2.20 10.66
N ILE A 26 8.70 -3.08 10.40
CA ILE A 26 8.64 -4.06 9.31
C ILE A 26 9.00 -5.43 9.89
N VAL A 27 8.04 -6.36 9.93
CA VAL A 27 8.27 -7.65 10.59
C VAL A 27 7.73 -8.83 9.79
N GLY A 28 8.45 -9.94 9.80
CA GLY A 28 8.04 -11.20 9.18
C GLY A 28 8.23 -11.26 7.66
N ASP A 29 7.34 -11.95 6.95
CA ASP A 29 7.42 -12.16 5.49
C ASP A 29 6.98 -10.92 4.72
N VAL A 30 7.88 -9.96 4.61
CA VAL A 30 7.68 -8.68 3.93
C VAL A 30 8.77 -8.49 2.88
N LYS A 31 8.36 -8.28 1.62
CA LYS A 31 9.26 -7.94 0.52
C LYS A 31 8.89 -6.57 -0.04
N ILE A 32 9.86 -5.66 -0.04
CA ILE A 32 9.71 -4.29 -0.53
C ILE A 32 10.63 -4.09 -1.72
N GLY A 33 10.10 -3.56 -2.81
CA GLY A 33 10.84 -3.26 -4.03
C GLY A 33 11.85 -2.13 -3.88
N ARG A 34 12.34 -1.63 -5.01
CA ARG A 34 13.34 -0.58 -5.08
C ARG A 34 12.71 0.81 -5.06
N ASP A 35 13.51 1.80 -4.64
CA ASP A 35 13.14 3.23 -4.69
C ASP A 35 11.79 3.54 -4.00
N CYS A 36 11.41 2.73 -3.01
CA CYS A 36 10.23 2.93 -2.19
C CYS A 36 10.49 3.92 -1.05
N SER A 37 9.42 4.30 -0.33
CA SER A 37 9.57 5.05 0.92
C SER A 37 8.55 4.59 1.96
N ILE A 38 9.04 4.17 3.12
CA ILE A 38 8.24 3.71 4.26
C ILE A 38 8.37 4.74 5.36
N TRP A 39 7.28 5.42 5.68
CA TRP A 39 7.29 6.63 6.48
C TRP A 39 7.07 6.38 7.97
N PHE A 40 7.04 7.47 8.75
CA PHE A 40 7.04 7.40 10.21
C PHE A 40 5.80 6.67 10.75
N ASN A 41 6.04 5.76 11.68
CA ASN A 41 5.01 4.93 12.33
C ASN A 41 4.20 4.03 11.37
N ALA A 42 4.62 3.88 10.12
CA ALA A 42 4.04 2.87 9.25
C ALA A 42 4.35 1.46 9.76
N VAL A 43 3.38 0.56 9.70
CA VAL A 43 3.51 -0.82 10.18
C VAL A 43 3.24 -1.80 9.04
N LEU A 44 4.26 -2.58 8.68
CA LEU A 44 4.17 -3.67 7.71
C LEU A 44 4.38 -4.98 8.47
N ARG A 45 3.29 -5.71 8.73
CA ARG A 45 3.33 -6.89 9.60
C ARG A 45 2.95 -8.16 8.83
N GLY A 46 3.97 -8.86 8.32
CA GLY A 46 3.88 -10.14 7.60
C GLY A 46 4.12 -11.35 8.53
N ASP A 47 3.49 -11.37 9.70
CA ASP A 47 3.68 -12.42 10.71
C ASP A 47 2.79 -13.65 10.49
N VAL A 48 1.69 -13.50 9.79
CA VAL A 48 0.70 -14.57 9.54
C VAL A 48 0.60 -14.96 8.07
N ASN A 49 0.96 -14.07 7.15
CA ASN A 49 1.02 -14.30 5.71
C ASN A 49 1.95 -13.26 5.06
N SER A 50 2.24 -13.40 3.76
CA SER A 50 3.19 -12.54 3.06
C SER A 50 2.63 -11.17 2.68
N ILE A 51 3.51 -10.17 2.67
CA ILE A 51 3.30 -8.84 2.12
C ILE A 51 4.34 -8.61 1.03
N THR A 52 3.90 -8.22 -0.16
CA THR A 52 4.79 -7.85 -1.27
C THR A 52 4.45 -6.44 -1.73
N ILE A 53 5.47 -5.59 -1.84
CA ILE A 53 5.35 -4.21 -2.31
C ILE A 53 6.28 -4.04 -3.51
N GLY A 54 5.74 -3.52 -4.61
CA GLY A 54 6.48 -3.25 -5.84
C GLY A 54 7.39 -2.02 -5.73
N ASP A 55 8.00 -1.65 -6.84
CA ASP A 55 8.97 -0.56 -6.91
C ASP A 55 8.29 0.83 -6.84
N ARG A 56 9.02 1.83 -6.36
CA ARG A 56 8.62 3.26 -6.34
C ARG A 56 7.29 3.52 -5.62
N THR A 57 6.93 2.65 -4.70
CA THR A 57 5.71 2.72 -3.89
C THR A 57 6.00 3.40 -2.58
N ASN A 58 5.09 4.24 -2.10
CA ASN A 58 5.21 4.89 -0.80
C ASN A 58 4.12 4.43 0.17
N ILE A 59 4.53 4.13 1.39
CA ILE A 59 3.65 3.79 2.52
C ILE A 59 3.79 4.92 3.53
N GLN A 60 2.78 5.78 3.61
CA GLN A 60 2.84 7.03 4.34
C GLN A 60 2.66 6.84 5.84
N ASP A 61 2.86 7.93 6.59
CA ASP A 61 2.88 7.92 8.04
C ASP A 61 1.65 7.25 8.66
N GLY A 62 1.87 6.37 9.62
CA GLY A 62 0.82 5.68 10.34
C GLY A 62 0.01 4.66 9.54
N ALA A 63 0.32 4.44 8.26
CA ALA A 63 -0.38 3.42 7.48
C ALA A 63 -0.08 2.00 8.00
N VAL A 64 -1.08 1.13 7.93
CA VAL A 64 -0.97 -0.26 8.41
C VAL A 64 -1.20 -1.22 7.25
N ILE A 65 -0.19 -2.05 6.98
CA ILE A 65 -0.25 -3.11 5.99
C ILE A 65 -0.17 -4.44 6.75
N HIS A 66 -1.22 -5.24 6.62
CA HIS A 66 -1.30 -6.54 7.27
C HIS A 66 -2.00 -7.58 6.38
N THR A 67 -2.12 -8.80 6.86
CA THR A 67 -2.68 -9.94 6.13
C THR A 67 -3.59 -10.74 7.02
N LEU A 68 -4.45 -11.58 6.45
CA LEU A 68 -5.27 -12.52 7.19
C LEU A 68 -4.51 -13.85 7.40
N TYR A 69 -4.62 -14.44 8.60
CA TYR A 69 -4.18 -15.81 8.82
C TYR A 69 -5.17 -16.78 8.15
N ASP A 70 -4.79 -17.24 6.97
CA ASP A 70 -5.62 -18.11 6.15
C ASP A 70 -4.80 -19.34 5.73
N LYS A 71 -5.34 -20.53 5.97
CA LYS A 71 -4.75 -21.82 5.55
C LYS A 71 -5.39 -22.35 4.25
N SER A 72 -6.20 -21.55 3.58
CA SER A 72 -6.80 -21.92 2.32
C SER A 72 -5.75 -22.09 1.20
N PRO A 73 -6.07 -22.76 0.09
CA PRO A 73 -5.19 -22.82 -1.07
C PRO A 73 -4.89 -21.45 -1.70
N HIS A 74 -5.71 -20.45 -1.41
CA HIS A 74 -5.57 -19.06 -1.89
C HIS A 74 -5.58 -18.11 -0.68
N PRO A 75 -4.47 -18.06 0.07
CA PRO A 75 -4.40 -17.26 1.27
C PRO A 75 -4.49 -15.77 0.94
N SER A 76 -5.13 -15.01 1.85
CA SER A 76 -5.28 -13.56 1.76
C SER A 76 -3.94 -12.84 2.01
N GLN A 77 -3.03 -12.94 1.05
CA GLN A 77 -1.78 -12.18 1.02
C GLN A 77 -2.07 -10.72 0.72
N THR A 78 -1.18 -9.83 1.13
CA THR A 78 -1.24 -8.44 0.70
C THR A 78 -0.23 -8.22 -0.42
N HIS A 79 -0.72 -7.78 -1.56
CA HIS A 79 0.11 -7.37 -2.69
C HIS A 79 -0.16 -5.91 -3.05
N ILE A 80 0.88 -5.11 -3.10
CA ILE A 80 0.85 -3.71 -3.53
C ILE A 80 1.81 -3.57 -4.70
N GLY A 81 1.33 -3.08 -5.83
CA GLY A 81 2.08 -2.94 -7.07
C GLY A 81 3.10 -1.81 -7.06
N ASN A 82 3.52 -1.42 -8.27
CA ASN A 82 4.49 -0.37 -8.50
C ASN A 82 3.81 1.00 -8.56
N ASP A 83 4.56 2.06 -8.21
CA ASP A 83 4.08 3.44 -8.31
C ASP A 83 2.75 3.69 -7.57
N VAL A 84 2.54 2.99 -6.45
CA VAL A 84 1.37 3.12 -5.58
C VAL A 84 1.67 4.09 -4.44
N SER A 85 0.70 4.94 -4.11
CA SER A 85 0.76 5.78 -2.92
C SER A 85 -0.29 5.31 -1.91
N VAL A 86 0.14 4.83 -0.75
CA VAL A 86 -0.74 4.48 0.38
C VAL A 86 -0.72 5.64 1.37
N GLY A 87 -1.82 6.38 1.42
CA GLY A 87 -1.97 7.61 2.20
C GLY A 87 -1.87 7.42 3.71
N HIS A 88 -1.62 8.54 4.41
CA HIS A 88 -1.46 8.56 5.87
C HIS A 88 -2.63 7.84 6.58
N ASN A 89 -2.31 7.00 7.57
CA ASN A 89 -3.26 6.24 8.37
C ASN A 89 -4.20 5.32 7.57
N ALA A 90 -3.92 5.02 6.31
CA ALA A 90 -4.69 4.05 5.55
C ALA A 90 -4.38 2.62 6.04
N THR A 91 -5.36 1.73 5.91
CA THR A 91 -5.20 0.31 6.23
C THR A 91 -5.41 -0.53 4.98
N VAL A 92 -4.43 -1.39 4.64
CA VAL A 92 -4.56 -2.40 3.58
C VAL A 92 -4.37 -3.76 4.24
N HIS A 93 -5.43 -4.57 4.21
CA HIS A 93 -5.48 -5.85 4.92
C HIS A 93 -5.87 -6.97 3.96
N GLY A 94 -4.95 -7.90 3.68
CA GLY A 94 -5.21 -9.09 2.86
C GLY A 94 -5.70 -8.80 1.43
N ALA A 95 -5.31 -7.68 0.83
CA ALA A 95 -5.85 -7.18 -0.43
C ALA A 95 -4.78 -7.05 -1.50
N THR A 96 -5.21 -6.98 -2.75
CA THR A 96 -4.37 -6.70 -3.92
C THR A 96 -4.62 -5.27 -4.40
N ILE A 97 -3.56 -4.48 -4.45
CA ILE A 97 -3.53 -3.16 -5.08
C ILE A 97 -2.62 -3.25 -6.29
N GLU A 98 -3.16 -3.07 -7.48
CA GLU A 98 -2.37 -3.07 -8.71
C GLU A 98 -1.59 -1.76 -8.88
N ASP A 99 -0.82 -1.66 -9.96
CA ASP A 99 0.07 -0.53 -10.23
C ASP A 99 -0.66 0.82 -10.39
N ASN A 100 0.07 1.90 -10.13
CA ASN A 100 -0.41 3.26 -10.36
C ASN A 100 -1.75 3.59 -9.66
N CYS A 101 -1.85 3.24 -8.39
CA CYS A 101 -3.02 3.55 -7.57
C CYS A 101 -2.70 4.59 -6.49
N LEU A 102 -3.72 5.39 -6.13
CA LEU A 102 -3.69 6.22 -4.93
C LEU A 102 -4.72 5.70 -3.92
N ILE A 103 -4.25 5.26 -2.78
CA ILE A 103 -5.07 4.85 -1.64
C ILE A 103 -5.14 6.04 -0.67
N GLY A 104 -6.31 6.65 -0.57
CA GLY A 104 -6.52 7.88 0.17
C GLY A 104 -6.27 7.76 1.67
N MET A 105 -5.94 8.88 2.31
CA MET A 105 -5.68 8.97 3.75
C MET A 105 -6.83 8.40 4.57
N GLY A 106 -6.52 7.57 5.57
CA GLY A 106 -7.51 6.97 6.48
C GLY A 106 -8.50 6.02 5.82
N SER A 107 -8.30 5.62 4.56
CA SER A 107 -9.14 4.61 3.93
C SER A 107 -8.83 3.20 4.45
N VAL A 108 -9.78 2.28 4.29
CA VAL A 108 -9.65 0.88 4.71
C VAL A 108 -9.96 -0.03 3.53
N ILE A 109 -9.00 -0.87 3.16
CA ILE A 109 -9.15 -1.90 2.12
C ILE A 109 -9.12 -3.26 2.79
N LEU A 110 -10.20 -4.02 2.67
CA LEU A 110 -10.38 -5.29 3.38
C LEU A 110 -9.95 -6.50 2.54
N ASP A 111 -9.90 -7.66 3.22
CA ASP A 111 -9.39 -8.93 2.69
C ASP A 111 -9.98 -9.32 1.33
N ASN A 112 -9.11 -9.83 0.47
CA ASN A 112 -9.45 -10.30 -0.87
C ASN A 112 -10.05 -9.22 -1.80
N ALA A 113 -10.02 -7.95 -1.40
CA ALA A 113 -10.37 -6.87 -2.31
C ALA A 113 -9.26 -6.71 -3.38
N VAL A 114 -9.68 -6.37 -4.59
CA VAL A 114 -8.79 -6.08 -5.72
C VAL A 114 -9.03 -4.65 -6.20
N VAL A 115 -8.04 -3.79 -5.98
CA VAL A 115 -8.01 -2.44 -6.52
C VAL A 115 -7.20 -2.48 -7.83
N ARG A 116 -7.89 -2.40 -8.96
CA ARG A 116 -7.27 -2.47 -10.28
C ARG A 116 -6.45 -1.20 -10.57
N SER A 117 -5.54 -1.33 -11.55
CA SER A 117 -4.60 -0.26 -11.91
C SER A 117 -5.29 1.08 -12.22
N GLY A 118 -4.62 2.17 -11.87
CA GLY A 118 -5.08 3.53 -12.15
C GLY A 118 -6.22 4.02 -11.25
N CYS A 119 -6.57 3.29 -10.21
CA CYS A 119 -7.63 3.69 -9.29
C CYS A 119 -7.19 4.77 -8.30
N ILE A 120 -8.15 5.60 -7.94
CA ILE A 120 -8.09 6.52 -6.80
C ILE A 120 -9.15 6.09 -5.78
N ILE A 121 -8.70 5.72 -4.59
CA ILE A 121 -9.58 5.51 -3.44
C ILE A 121 -9.58 6.80 -2.62
N ALA A 122 -10.74 7.40 -2.44
CA ALA A 122 -10.86 8.66 -1.70
C ALA A 122 -10.52 8.48 -0.21
N ALA A 123 -10.11 9.57 0.43
CA ALA A 123 -9.83 9.57 1.87
C ALA A 123 -11.04 9.07 2.69
N GLY A 124 -10.79 8.24 3.69
CA GLY A 124 -11.81 7.67 4.57
C GLY A 124 -12.76 6.66 3.93
N ALA A 125 -12.52 6.23 2.68
CA ALA A 125 -13.37 5.24 2.01
C ALA A 125 -13.16 3.83 2.59
N LEU A 126 -14.21 3.00 2.55
CA LEU A 126 -14.18 1.60 2.97
C LEU A 126 -14.42 0.68 1.78
N VAL A 127 -13.39 -0.02 1.32
CA VAL A 127 -13.50 -1.08 0.31
C VAL A 127 -13.76 -2.41 1.02
N LEU A 128 -14.91 -3.03 0.75
CA LEU A 128 -15.33 -4.26 1.40
C LEU A 128 -14.54 -5.47 0.95
N SER A 129 -14.51 -6.49 1.79
CA SER A 129 -13.86 -7.77 1.48
C SER A 129 -14.41 -8.38 0.19
N GLY A 130 -13.49 -8.88 -0.66
CA GLY A 130 -13.81 -9.52 -1.92
C GLY A 130 -14.32 -8.57 -3.02
N ALA A 131 -14.32 -7.26 -2.79
CA ALA A 131 -14.71 -6.30 -3.82
C ALA A 131 -13.65 -6.26 -4.94
N GLU A 132 -14.09 -6.33 -6.19
CA GLU A 132 -13.23 -6.07 -7.36
C GLU A 132 -13.59 -4.69 -7.94
N LEU A 133 -12.63 -3.78 -7.92
CA LEU A 133 -12.83 -2.42 -8.42
C LEU A 133 -12.39 -2.35 -9.89
N GLU A 134 -13.16 -1.62 -10.68
CA GLU A 134 -12.82 -1.39 -12.10
C GLU A 134 -11.55 -0.52 -12.22
N PRO A 135 -10.69 -0.78 -13.22
CA PRO A 135 -9.50 0.03 -13.42
C PRO A 135 -9.85 1.48 -13.72
N ASP A 136 -8.87 2.37 -13.54
CA ASP A 136 -8.96 3.77 -13.90
C ASP A 136 -10.19 4.49 -13.34
N SER A 137 -10.57 4.17 -12.10
CA SER A 137 -11.81 4.62 -11.49
C SER A 137 -11.59 5.26 -10.12
N LEU A 138 -12.39 6.29 -9.82
CA LEU A 138 -12.47 6.94 -8.51
C LEU A 138 -13.58 6.29 -7.69
N TYR A 139 -13.19 5.79 -6.50
CA TYR A 139 -14.11 5.22 -5.52
C TYR A 139 -14.13 6.06 -4.24
N ALA A 140 -15.31 6.26 -3.66
CA ALA A 140 -15.47 7.01 -2.41
C ALA A 140 -16.64 6.47 -1.57
N GLY A 141 -16.63 6.79 -0.28
CA GLY A 141 -17.73 6.50 0.66
C GLY A 141 -17.52 5.24 1.51
N VAL A 142 -18.52 4.99 2.38
CA VAL A 142 -18.58 3.85 3.31
C VAL A 142 -19.95 3.18 3.16
N PRO A 143 -20.06 2.03 2.46
CA PRO A 143 -19.01 1.39 1.66
C PRO A 143 -18.63 2.19 0.40
N ALA A 144 -17.41 1.97 -0.10
CA ALA A 144 -16.90 2.64 -1.29
C ALA A 144 -17.70 2.25 -2.53
N LYS A 145 -18.04 3.25 -3.34
CA LYS A 145 -18.72 3.08 -4.64
C LYS A 145 -17.98 3.86 -5.71
N LYS A 146 -18.05 3.37 -6.94
CA LYS A 146 -17.54 4.10 -8.10
C LYS A 146 -18.29 5.43 -8.23
N ILE A 147 -17.51 6.51 -8.28
CA ILE A 147 -18.03 7.87 -8.48
C ILE A 147 -17.96 8.26 -9.96
N ARG A 148 -16.83 7.97 -10.60
CA ARG A 148 -16.54 8.26 -12.00
C ARG A 148 -15.21 7.65 -12.44
N ASP A 149 -14.88 7.74 -13.70
CA ASP A 149 -13.57 7.40 -14.21
C ASP A 149 -12.51 8.43 -13.79
N VAL A 150 -11.28 8.00 -13.66
CA VAL A 150 -10.11 8.86 -13.45
C VAL A 150 -9.71 9.47 -14.80
N THR A 151 -9.62 10.80 -14.85
CA THR A 151 -9.21 11.48 -16.08
C THR A 151 -7.70 11.34 -16.32
N PRO A 152 -7.21 11.45 -17.58
CA PRO A 152 -5.79 11.47 -17.87
C PRO A 152 -5.03 12.53 -17.06
N GLU A 153 -5.62 13.71 -16.87
CA GLU A 153 -5.05 14.79 -16.07
C GLU A 153 -4.90 14.38 -14.60
N GLN A 154 -5.91 13.76 -14.01
CA GLN A 154 -5.85 13.26 -12.62
C GLN A 154 -4.81 12.16 -12.46
N ARG A 155 -4.65 11.30 -13.46
CA ARG A 155 -3.59 10.27 -13.45
C ARG A 155 -2.21 10.94 -13.35
N GLU A 156 -1.94 11.94 -14.16
CA GLU A 156 -0.65 12.66 -14.13
C GLU A 156 -0.51 13.50 -12.84
N GLN A 157 -1.49 14.33 -12.52
CA GLN A 157 -1.38 15.35 -11.46
C GLN A 157 -1.63 14.81 -10.04
N ILE A 158 -2.28 13.68 -9.90
CA ILE A 158 -2.59 13.09 -8.60
C ILE A 158 -1.79 11.80 -8.38
N ILE A 159 -1.98 10.79 -9.24
CA ILE A 159 -1.36 9.47 -9.01
C ILE A 159 0.15 9.54 -9.21
N LYS A 160 0.60 9.85 -10.42
CA LYS A 160 2.03 9.82 -10.77
C LYS A 160 2.82 10.89 -10.03
N ARG A 161 2.27 12.10 -9.93
CA ARG A 161 2.93 13.17 -9.18
C ARG A 161 3.15 12.78 -7.72
N THR A 162 2.15 12.24 -7.03
CA THR A 162 2.28 11.84 -5.64
C THR A 162 3.36 10.78 -5.47
N ALA A 163 3.38 9.73 -6.31
CA ALA A 163 4.41 8.70 -6.26
C ALA A 163 5.82 9.27 -6.50
N HIS A 164 5.96 10.20 -7.44
CA HIS A 164 7.21 10.90 -7.71
C HIS A 164 7.65 11.80 -6.54
N ASP A 165 6.73 12.60 -6.00
CA ASP A 165 7.04 13.59 -4.95
C ASP A 165 7.51 12.90 -3.66
N TYR A 166 6.98 11.73 -3.32
CA TYR A 166 7.42 10.98 -2.14
C TYR A 166 8.84 10.44 -2.26
N ARG A 167 9.35 10.20 -3.46
CA ARG A 167 10.77 9.90 -3.69
C ARG A 167 11.64 11.14 -3.46
N LEU A 168 11.19 12.30 -3.94
CA LEU A 168 11.87 13.57 -3.66
C LEU A 168 11.88 13.87 -2.16
N TYR A 169 10.73 13.68 -1.46
CA TYR A 169 10.68 13.93 -0.02
C TYR A 169 11.62 12.99 0.76
N ALA A 170 11.71 11.72 0.37
CA ALA A 170 12.63 10.77 0.99
C ALA A 170 14.08 11.25 0.91
N SER A 171 14.52 11.82 -0.23
CA SER A 171 15.88 12.32 -0.41
C SER A 171 16.27 13.49 0.52
N TRP A 172 15.31 14.12 1.18
CA TRP A 172 15.61 15.16 2.17
C TRP A 172 16.06 14.62 3.53
N TYR A 173 15.90 13.30 3.74
CA TYR A 173 16.26 12.61 4.99
C TYR A 173 17.54 11.77 4.88
N GLU A 174 18.19 11.78 3.70
CA GLU A 174 19.46 11.08 3.42
C GLU A 174 20.71 11.88 3.78
#